data_111666a0350eb12d407813145cfc0c06
#
_entry.id   111666a0350eb12d407813145cfc0c06
#
_cell.length_a   1.000
_cell.length_b   1.000
_cell.length_c   1.000
_cell.angle_alpha   90.00
_cell.angle_beta   90.00
_cell.angle_gamma   90.00
#
_symmetry.space_group_name_H-M   'P 1'
#
loop_
_entity.id
_entity.type
_entity.pdbx_description
1 polymer ?
#
loop_
_entity_poly.entity_id
_entity_poly.type
_entity_poly.pdbx_seq_one_letter_code
_entity_poly.pdbx_strand_id
1 'polypeptide(L)'
;DGSALQQARKEFLRRHPGQSDPGWTFTLDSAASARVMEKARREECRKDLWEHRQSLATGACDTEPVIREILSLRREKAHLCGYKEYPDYALRESMAENGENAIKFVNELLDKIKAPFFREMETLRSLKARLTGQENARLNPWDVAYYANLRAEEHFRLDQEELRRHFPLPRVLDGLFSLAERLYGIRVKEIPTRQSLSGIPAGESAGAVEVWHPDVRFFTIDDSNGDRLGSFYLD
;
A
#
# COMPACT_ATOMS: atom_id res chain seq x y z
N ASP A 1 -12.67 -14.61 6.13
CA ASP A 1 -13.95 -14.94 5.50
C ASP A 1 -13.69 -15.81 4.27
N GLY A 2 -14.19 -17.07 4.27
CA GLY A 2 -13.93 -18.05 3.21
C GLY A 2 -14.41 -17.62 1.81
N SER A 3 -15.27 -16.61 1.71
CA SER A 3 -15.82 -16.14 0.44
C SER A 3 -14.81 -15.36 -0.41
N ALA A 4 -14.03 -14.46 0.19
CA ALA A 4 -13.01 -13.70 -0.52
C ALA A 4 -11.85 -14.59 -0.99
N LEU A 5 -11.46 -15.57 -0.16
CA LEU A 5 -10.46 -16.57 -0.51
C LEU A 5 -10.96 -17.51 -1.63
N GLN A 6 -12.23 -17.94 -1.58
CA GLN A 6 -12.82 -18.73 -2.65
C GLN A 6 -12.91 -17.96 -3.96
N GLN A 7 -13.16 -16.66 -3.90
CA GLN A 7 -13.21 -15.81 -5.09
C GLN A 7 -11.82 -15.60 -5.69
N ALA A 8 -10.80 -15.36 -4.86
CA ALA A 8 -9.40 -15.30 -5.29
C ALA A 8 -8.94 -16.63 -5.94
N ARG A 9 -9.34 -17.77 -5.38
CA ARG A 9 -9.05 -19.10 -5.95
C ARG A 9 -9.72 -19.31 -7.31
N LYS A 10 -11.01 -18.95 -7.44
CA LYS A 10 -11.72 -19.02 -8.72
C LYS A 10 -11.06 -18.15 -9.79
N GLU A 11 -10.63 -16.95 -9.40
CA GLU A 11 -9.94 -16.01 -10.28
C GLU A 11 -8.58 -16.54 -10.72
N PHE A 12 -7.79 -17.13 -9.81
CA PHE A 12 -6.52 -17.77 -10.13
C PHE A 12 -6.70 -18.92 -11.13
N LEU A 13 -7.61 -19.83 -10.87
CA LEU A 13 -7.91 -20.99 -11.75
C LEU A 13 -8.42 -20.52 -13.12
N ARG A 14 -9.16 -19.42 -13.18
CA ARG A 14 -9.61 -18.79 -14.43
C ARG A 14 -8.45 -18.25 -15.25
N ARG A 15 -7.45 -17.64 -14.58
CA ARG A 15 -6.26 -17.05 -15.25
C ARG A 15 -5.23 -18.11 -15.65
N HIS A 16 -5.28 -19.31 -15.05
CA HIS A 16 -4.31 -20.38 -15.30
C HIS A 16 -5.05 -21.70 -15.64
N PRO A 17 -5.76 -21.75 -16.78
CA PRO A 17 -6.49 -22.95 -17.19
C PRO A 17 -5.51 -24.09 -17.46
N GLY A 18 -5.70 -25.24 -16.83
CA GLY A 18 -4.87 -26.45 -16.99
C GLY A 18 -3.85 -26.70 -15.89
N GLN A 19 -3.72 -25.83 -14.90
CA GLN A 19 -3.00 -26.16 -13.67
C GLN A 19 -3.91 -26.98 -12.74
N SER A 20 -3.39 -28.10 -12.20
CA SER A 20 -4.05 -28.82 -11.11
C SER A 20 -4.13 -27.90 -9.90
N ASP A 21 -5.22 -27.97 -9.17
CA ASP A 21 -5.46 -27.16 -7.97
C ASP A 21 -4.31 -27.31 -6.95
N PRO A 22 -3.39 -26.34 -6.83
CA PRO A 22 -2.23 -26.44 -5.93
C PRO A 22 -2.59 -26.06 -4.48
N GLY A 23 -3.87 -25.94 -4.16
CA GLY A 23 -4.33 -25.38 -2.90
C GLY A 23 -4.50 -23.86 -2.96
N TRP A 24 -4.29 -23.19 -1.83
CA TRP A 24 -4.37 -21.74 -1.74
C TRP A 24 -3.04 -21.11 -2.11
N THR A 25 -2.99 -20.42 -3.25
CA THR A 25 -1.83 -19.60 -3.64
C THR A 25 -2.11 -18.14 -3.30
N PHE A 26 -1.22 -17.53 -2.55
CA PHE A 26 -1.27 -16.11 -2.24
C PHE A 26 -0.13 -15.41 -2.99
N THR A 27 -0.46 -14.29 -3.60
CA THR A 27 0.55 -13.39 -4.14
C THR A 27 1.19 -12.59 -3.02
N LEU A 28 2.43 -12.14 -3.24
CA LEU A 28 3.14 -11.29 -2.27
C LEU A 28 2.75 -9.80 -2.38
N ASP A 29 1.69 -9.48 -3.15
CA ASP A 29 1.18 -8.12 -3.20
C ASP A 29 0.72 -7.63 -1.81
N SER A 30 0.72 -6.33 -1.63
CA SER A 30 0.50 -5.72 -0.33
C SER A 30 -0.90 -6.00 0.24
N ALA A 31 -1.92 -6.04 -0.60
CA ALA A 31 -3.31 -6.20 -0.16
C ALA A 31 -3.61 -7.64 0.28
N ALA A 32 -3.22 -8.65 -0.54
CA ALA A 32 -3.43 -10.06 -0.21
C ALA A 32 -2.60 -10.47 1.01
N SER A 33 -1.33 -10.08 1.05
CA SER A 33 -0.43 -10.41 2.16
C SER A 33 -0.83 -9.75 3.48
N ALA A 34 -1.29 -8.48 3.47
CA ALA A 34 -1.78 -7.82 4.68
C ALA A 34 -2.95 -8.58 5.29
N ARG A 35 -3.93 -9.00 4.49
CA ARG A 35 -5.07 -9.79 4.97
C ARG A 35 -4.68 -11.13 5.59
N VAL A 36 -3.71 -11.83 5.01
CA VAL A 36 -3.20 -13.08 5.60
C VAL A 36 -2.50 -12.80 6.93
N MET A 37 -1.66 -11.76 7.00
CA MET A 37 -0.97 -11.36 8.23
C MET A 37 -1.94 -10.96 9.35
N GLU A 38 -3.05 -10.31 9.03
CA GLU A 38 -4.05 -9.87 10.00
C GLU A 38 -5.04 -10.96 10.43
N LYS A 39 -5.39 -11.89 9.53
CA LYS A 39 -6.54 -12.80 9.73
C LYS A 39 -6.20 -14.29 9.80
N ALA A 40 -5.01 -14.72 9.33
CA ALA A 40 -4.66 -16.13 9.36
C ALA A 40 -4.40 -16.60 10.80
N ARG A 41 -5.20 -17.57 11.27
CA ARG A 41 -5.08 -18.11 12.64
C ARG A 41 -3.80 -18.92 12.85
N ARG A 42 -3.36 -19.65 11.81
CA ARG A 42 -2.15 -20.48 11.89
C ARG A 42 -0.90 -19.60 11.83
N GLU A 43 -0.07 -19.70 12.86
CA GLU A 43 1.19 -18.94 12.95
C GLU A 43 2.13 -19.28 11.80
N GLU A 44 2.20 -20.56 11.41
CA GLU A 44 3.07 -21.03 10.32
C GLU A 44 2.76 -20.30 9.01
N CYS A 45 1.48 -20.13 8.67
CA CYS A 45 1.10 -19.42 7.44
C CYS A 45 1.55 -17.95 7.45
N ARG A 46 1.47 -17.28 8.60
CA ARG A 46 1.93 -15.90 8.75
C ARG A 46 3.45 -15.82 8.67
N LYS A 47 4.13 -16.77 9.33
CA LYS A 47 5.60 -16.87 9.33
C LYS A 47 6.14 -17.10 7.91
N ASP A 48 5.62 -18.11 7.21
CA ASP A 48 6.03 -18.45 5.85
C ASP A 48 5.86 -17.25 4.92
N LEU A 49 4.70 -16.56 4.99
CA LEU A 49 4.46 -15.38 4.18
C LEU A 49 5.41 -14.24 4.51
N TRP A 50 5.68 -14.01 5.80
CA TRP A 50 6.61 -12.98 6.25
C TRP A 50 8.04 -13.27 5.78
N GLU A 51 8.52 -14.51 5.92
CA GLU A 51 9.85 -14.92 5.47
C GLU A 51 10.01 -14.76 3.96
N HIS A 52 9.02 -15.17 3.17
CA HIS A 52 9.04 -14.97 1.71
C HIS A 52 9.06 -13.48 1.33
N ARG A 53 8.33 -12.63 2.04
CA ARG A 53 8.39 -11.18 1.80
C ARG A 53 9.74 -10.57 2.16
N GLN A 54 10.39 -11.05 3.22
CA GLN A 54 11.72 -10.57 3.60
C GLN A 54 12.82 -11.05 2.63
N SER A 55 12.58 -12.13 1.91
CA SER A 55 13.52 -12.66 0.91
C SER A 55 13.35 -12.07 -0.50
N LEU A 56 12.42 -11.12 -0.69
CA LEU A 56 12.27 -10.43 -1.97
C LEU A 56 13.58 -9.69 -2.34
N ALA A 57 13.89 -9.71 -3.64
CA ALA A 57 15.06 -9.05 -4.21
C ALA A 57 16.40 -9.53 -3.61
N THR A 58 16.45 -10.80 -3.20
CA THR A 58 17.68 -11.49 -2.74
C THR A 58 18.01 -12.68 -3.65
N GLY A 59 19.17 -13.28 -3.48
CA GLY A 59 19.61 -14.46 -4.25
C GLY A 59 19.79 -14.15 -5.75
N ALA A 60 19.07 -14.87 -6.61
CA ALA A 60 19.18 -14.69 -8.06
C ALA A 60 18.71 -13.30 -8.56
N CYS A 61 17.85 -12.64 -7.78
CA CYS A 61 17.33 -11.31 -8.07
C CYS A 61 17.89 -10.26 -7.08
N ASP A 62 19.12 -10.46 -6.59
CA ASP A 62 19.74 -9.56 -5.62
C ASP A 62 19.88 -8.13 -6.19
N THR A 63 19.26 -7.18 -5.52
CA THR A 63 19.31 -5.76 -5.90
C THR A 63 20.30 -4.94 -5.08
N GLU A 64 21.01 -5.54 -4.11
CA GLU A 64 21.99 -4.81 -3.29
C GLU A 64 23.07 -4.12 -4.11
N PRO A 65 23.69 -4.75 -5.14
CA PRO A 65 24.66 -4.07 -6.01
C PRO A 65 24.11 -2.83 -6.70
N VAL A 66 22.85 -2.91 -7.18
CA VAL A 66 22.17 -1.78 -7.83
C VAL A 66 21.92 -0.64 -6.82
N ILE A 67 21.53 -0.96 -5.59
CA ILE A 67 21.34 0.03 -4.53
C ILE A 67 22.66 0.75 -4.22
N ARG A 68 23.77 0.00 -4.13
CA ARG A 68 25.10 0.58 -3.89
C ARG A 68 25.52 1.52 -5.01
N GLU A 69 25.29 1.14 -6.27
CA GLU A 69 25.56 1.97 -7.43
C GLU A 69 24.70 3.26 -7.40
N ILE A 70 23.41 3.16 -7.14
CA ILE A 70 22.51 4.31 -7.00
C ILE A 70 23.05 5.28 -5.93
N LEU A 71 23.46 4.77 -4.78
CA LEU A 71 23.99 5.61 -3.69
C LEU A 71 25.29 6.32 -4.10
N SER A 72 26.18 5.63 -4.82
CA SER A 72 27.41 6.20 -5.36
C SER A 72 27.12 7.33 -6.35
N LEU A 73 26.26 7.06 -7.34
CA LEU A 73 25.87 8.05 -8.37
C LEU A 73 25.14 9.27 -7.76
N ARG A 74 24.32 9.05 -6.74
CA ARG A 74 23.67 10.15 -6.01
C ARG A 74 24.69 11.05 -5.30
N ARG A 75 25.73 10.45 -4.69
CA ARG A 75 26.82 11.23 -4.05
C ARG A 75 27.59 12.04 -5.09
N GLU A 76 27.99 11.42 -6.21
CA GLU A 76 28.65 12.10 -7.29
C GLU A 76 27.83 13.27 -7.84
N LYS A 77 26.54 13.05 -8.08
CA LYS A 77 25.59 14.10 -8.50
C LYS A 77 25.59 15.29 -7.51
N ALA A 78 25.53 15.00 -6.20
CA ALA A 78 25.55 16.05 -5.18
C ALA A 78 26.82 16.87 -5.23
N HIS A 79 27.99 16.21 -5.35
CA HIS A 79 29.28 16.87 -5.47
C HIS A 79 29.39 17.75 -6.72
N LEU A 80 28.90 17.27 -7.87
CA LEU A 80 28.87 18.06 -9.11
C LEU A 80 27.98 19.30 -8.99
N CYS A 81 26.93 19.22 -8.17
CA CYS A 81 26.04 20.33 -7.86
C CYS A 81 26.54 21.22 -6.72
N GLY A 82 27.76 20.99 -6.18
CA GLY A 82 28.37 21.81 -5.11
C GLY A 82 27.91 21.48 -3.69
N TYR A 83 27.24 20.34 -3.49
CA TYR A 83 26.78 19.89 -2.17
C TYR A 83 27.72 18.81 -1.61
N LYS A 84 27.84 18.77 -0.28
CA LYS A 84 28.69 17.80 0.42
C LYS A 84 28.11 16.38 0.34
N GLU A 85 26.81 16.25 0.56
CA GLU A 85 26.11 14.97 0.57
C GLU A 85 24.79 15.07 -0.22
N TYR A 86 24.28 13.93 -0.70
CA TYR A 86 23.04 13.88 -1.47
C TYR A 86 21.79 14.38 -0.72
N PRO A 87 21.62 14.09 0.59
CA PRO A 87 20.50 14.67 1.35
C PRO A 87 20.47 16.20 1.34
N ASP A 88 21.61 16.87 1.40
CA ASP A 88 21.67 18.33 1.37
C ASP A 88 21.20 18.88 0.00
N TYR A 89 21.58 18.19 -1.09
CA TYR A 89 21.09 18.51 -2.42
C TYR A 89 19.57 18.24 -2.55
N ALA A 90 19.10 17.08 -2.09
CA ALA A 90 17.72 16.66 -2.27
C ALA A 90 16.72 17.47 -1.42
N LEU A 91 17.14 17.88 -0.23
CA LEU A 91 16.28 18.56 0.75
C LEU A 91 16.31 20.08 0.68
N ARG A 92 17.11 20.69 -0.21
CA ARG A 92 17.30 22.15 -0.29
C ARG A 92 16.02 22.97 -0.45
N GLU A 93 14.97 22.37 -1.05
CA GLU A 93 13.67 23.01 -1.27
C GLU A 93 12.56 22.41 -0.39
N SER A 94 12.94 21.59 0.61
CA SER A 94 12.01 20.99 1.55
C SER A 94 12.04 21.69 2.90
N MET A 95 11.06 21.39 3.76
CA MET A 95 11.01 21.94 5.13
C MET A 95 12.21 21.56 6.00
N ALA A 96 12.91 20.47 5.69
CA ALA A 96 14.11 20.04 6.41
C ALA A 96 15.35 20.80 6.00
N GLU A 97 15.40 21.36 4.77
CA GLU A 97 16.48 22.15 4.18
C GLU A 97 17.79 21.37 3.95
N ASN A 98 18.19 20.49 4.85
CA ASN A 98 19.42 19.69 4.78
C ASN A 98 19.31 18.35 5.52
N GLY A 99 20.32 17.49 5.32
CA GLY A 99 20.37 16.16 5.91
C GLY A 99 20.47 16.17 7.44
N GLU A 100 21.18 17.12 8.03
CA GLU A 100 21.33 17.22 9.50
C GLU A 100 19.99 17.47 10.19
N ASN A 101 19.21 18.43 9.69
CA ASN A 101 17.87 18.73 10.20
C ASN A 101 16.94 17.52 10.06
N ALA A 102 17.00 16.80 8.92
CA ALA A 102 16.20 15.60 8.72
C ALA A 102 16.54 14.50 9.73
N ILE A 103 17.82 14.23 9.97
CA ILE A 103 18.28 13.24 10.96
C ILE A 103 17.87 13.66 12.37
N LYS A 104 18.03 14.93 12.71
CA LYS A 104 17.61 15.47 14.01
C LYS A 104 16.12 15.25 14.24
N PHE A 105 15.29 15.59 13.26
CA PHE A 105 13.84 15.36 13.33
C PHE A 105 13.49 13.88 13.53
N VAL A 106 14.11 12.97 12.76
CA VAL A 106 13.87 11.53 12.90
C VAL A 106 14.26 11.01 14.28
N ASN A 107 15.42 11.47 14.82
CA ASN A 107 15.86 11.07 16.15
C ASN A 107 14.94 11.59 17.26
N GLU A 108 14.51 12.84 17.18
CA GLU A 108 13.53 13.41 18.12
C GLU A 108 12.18 12.66 18.08
N LEU A 109 11.74 12.25 16.90
CA LEU A 109 10.54 11.43 16.73
C LEU A 109 10.74 10.05 17.34
N LEU A 110 11.89 9.40 17.07
CA LEU A 110 12.23 8.10 17.64
C LEU A 110 12.19 8.12 19.16
N ASP A 111 12.78 9.14 19.78
CA ASP A 111 12.76 9.26 21.25
C ASP A 111 11.35 9.40 21.82
N LYS A 112 10.48 10.14 21.12
CA LYS A 112 9.07 10.31 21.52
C LYS A 112 8.24 9.03 21.38
N ILE A 113 8.47 8.24 20.32
CA ILE A 113 7.67 7.03 20.05
C ILE A 113 8.18 5.78 20.76
N LYS A 114 9.43 5.76 21.21
CA LYS A 114 10.08 4.58 21.80
C LYS A 114 9.31 4.00 22.98
N ALA A 115 8.93 4.82 23.94
CA ALA A 115 8.20 4.36 25.12
C ALA A 115 6.75 3.92 24.81
N PRO A 116 5.95 4.65 24.01
CA PRO A 116 4.67 4.15 23.50
C PRO A 116 4.77 2.82 22.77
N PHE A 117 5.75 2.68 21.87
CA PHE A 117 5.99 1.46 21.12
C PHE A 117 6.20 0.23 22.03
N PHE A 118 7.08 0.34 23.02
CA PHE A 118 7.31 -0.78 23.94
C PHE A 118 6.07 -1.14 24.77
N ARG A 119 5.28 -0.15 25.20
CA ARG A 119 4.00 -0.42 25.90
C ARG A 119 3.00 -1.16 25.00
N GLU A 120 2.93 -0.76 23.75
CA GLU A 120 2.05 -1.41 22.78
C GLU A 120 2.48 -2.85 22.49
N MET A 121 3.77 -3.07 22.23
CA MET A 121 4.32 -4.42 22.02
C MET A 121 4.10 -5.33 23.23
N GLU A 122 4.25 -4.82 24.44
CA GLU A 122 3.98 -5.58 25.67
C GLU A 122 2.49 -5.91 25.81
N THR A 123 1.61 -5.02 25.40
CA THR A 123 0.16 -5.28 25.39
C THR A 123 -0.19 -6.42 24.40
N LEU A 124 0.39 -6.40 23.21
CA LEU A 124 0.18 -7.47 22.22
C LEU A 124 0.80 -8.80 22.68
N ARG A 125 1.98 -8.78 23.30
CA ARG A 125 2.61 -9.95 23.89
C ARG A 125 1.71 -10.58 24.96
N SER A 126 1.17 -9.77 25.86
CA SER A 126 0.26 -10.22 26.93
C SER A 126 -1.03 -10.80 26.36
N LEU A 127 -1.56 -10.22 25.26
CA LEU A 127 -2.71 -10.77 24.54
C LEU A 127 -2.38 -12.13 23.93
N LYS A 128 -1.21 -12.28 23.29
CA LYS A 128 -0.75 -13.57 22.75
C LYS A 128 -0.63 -14.61 23.87
N ALA A 129 0.01 -14.26 24.99
CA ALA A 129 0.18 -15.15 26.15
C ALA A 129 -1.18 -15.65 26.68
N ARG A 130 -2.15 -14.74 26.84
CA ARG A 130 -3.52 -15.06 27.30
C ARG A 130 -4.24 -16.01 26.34
N LEU A 131 -4.17 -15.74 25.02
CA LEU A 131 -4.90 -16.53 24.02
C LEU A 131 -4.27 -17.89 23.74
N THR A 132 -2.94 -18.02 23.89
CA THR A 132 -2.22 -19.27 23.66
C THR A 132 -2.02 -20.11 24.94
N GLY A 133 -2.28 -19.55 26.12
CA GLY A 133 -1.99 -20.19 27.40
C GLY A 133 -0.49 -20.28 27.72
N GLN A 134 0.37 -19.55 27.01
CA GLN A 134 1.83 -19.55 27.19
C GLN A 134 2.29 -18.28 27.89
N GLU A 135 2.57 -18.32 29.18
CA GLU A 135 2.99 -17.14 29.98
C GLU A 135 4.19 -16.39 29.38
N ASN A 136 5.14 -17.11 28.82
CA ASN A 136 6.36 -16.57 28.19
C ASN A 136 6.27 -16.48 26.66
N ALA A 137 5.06 -16.30 26.10
CA ALA A 137 4.91 -16.18 24.67
C ALA A 137 5.75 -15.02 24.10
N ARG A 138 6.58 -15.33 23.12
CA ARG A 138 7.35 -14.32 22.38
C ARG A 138 6.47 -13.75 21.26
N LEU A 139 6.41 -12.44 21.15
CA LEU A 139 5.77 -11.77 20.02
C LEU A 139 6.78 -11.67 18.87
N ASN A 140 6.52 -12.38 17.79
CA ASN A 140 7.35 -12.39 16.59
C ASN A 140 6.87 -11.32 15.58
N PRO A 141 7.68 -10.91 14.59
CA PRO A 141 7.26 -9.93 13.59
C PRO A 141 5.98 -10.30 12.84
N TRP A 142 5.78 -11.57 12.53
CA TRP A 142 4.57 -12.09 11.87
C TRP A 142 3.34 -12.16 12.77
N ASP A 143 3.48 -11.91 14.06
CA ASP A 143 2.38 -11.91 15.03
C ASP A 143 1.74 -10.53 15.21
N VAL A 144 2.52 -9.47 14.99
CA VAL A 144 2.13 -8.09 15.35
C VAL A 144 0.80 -7.71 14.71
N ALA A 145 0.66 -7.86 13.40
CA ALA A 145 -0.57 -7.49 12.69
C ALA A 145 -1.77 -8.32 13.15
N TYR A 146 -1.58 -9.62 13.37
CA TYR A 146 -2.63 -10.53 13.81
C TYR A 146 -3.17 -10.15 15.20
N TYR A 147 -2.28 -9.99 16.19
CA TYR A 147 -2.71 -9.65 17.55
C TYR A 147 -3.18 -8.20 17.67
N ALA A 148 -2.66 -7.27 16.86
CA ALA A 148 -3.18 -5.92 16.77
C ALA A 148 -4.63 -5.91 16.25
N ASN A 149 -4.93 -6.70 15.21
CA ASN A 149 -6.28 -6.85 14.70
C ASN A 149 -7.21 -7.48 15.75
N LEU A 150 -6.81 -8.58 16.40
CA LEU A 150 -7.62 -9.21 17.46
C LEU A 150 -7.90 -8.24 18.61
N ARG A 151 -6.90 -7.45 19.01
CA ARG A 151 -7.08 -6.42 20.04
C ARG A 151 -8.08 -5.35 19.61
N ALA A 152 -8.00 -4.91 18.36
CA ALA A 152 -8.93 -3.92 17.81
C ALA A 152 -10.37 -4.45 17.78
N GLU A 153 -10.57 -5.69 17.36
CA GLU A 153 -11.87 -6.37 17.37
C GLU A 153 -12.43 -6.48 18.82
N GLU A 154 -11.59 -6.90 19.77
CA GLU A 154 -11.97 -7.08 21.17
C GLU A 154 -12.31 -5.74 21.85
N HIS A 155 -11.51 -4.71 21.61
CA HIS A 155 -11.62 -3.42 22.30
C HIS A 155 -12.66 -2.48 21.66
N PHE A 156 -12.67 -2.39 20.34
CA PHE A 156 -13.55 -1.47 19.61
C PHE A 156 -14.83 -2.14 19.10
N ARG A 157 -14.90 -3.48 19.12
CA ARG A 157 -16.01 -4.26 18.53
C ARG A 157 -16.29 -3.85 17.08
N LEU A 158 -15.23 -3.43 16.36
CA LEU A 158 -15.31 -2.95 15.00
C LEU A 158 -14.95 -4.08 14.04
N ASP A 159 -15.94 -4.51 13.26
CA ASP A 159 -15.69 -5.39 12.12
C ASP A 159 -15.43 -4.53 10.87
N GLN A 160 -14.18 -4.53 10.40
CA GLN A 160 -13.78 -3.78 9.20
C GLN A 160 -14.50 -4.29 7.93
N GLU A 161 -14.86 -5.57 7.87
CA GLU A 161 -15.59 -6.13 6.72
C GLU A 161 -17.06 -5.67 6.72
N GLU A 162 -17.67 -5.51 7.88
CA GLU A 162 -18.98 -4.89 7.98
C GLU A 162 -18.93 -3.41 7.59
N LEU A 163 -17.93 -2.68 8.11
CA LEU A 163 -17.74 -1.27 7.76
C LEU A 163 -17.54 -1.06 6.25
N ARG A 164 -16.78 -1.93 5.59
CA ARG A 164 -16.53 -1.87 4.13
C ARG A 164 -17.81 -1.91 3.30
N ARG A 165 -18.85 -2.63 3.76
CA ARG A 165 -20.14 -2.71 3.06
C ARG A 165 -20.86 -1.36 2.98
N HIS A 166 -20.56 -0.45 3.92
CA HIS A 166 -21.16 0.88 3.98
C HIS A 166 -20.43 1.89 3.09
N PHE A 167 -19.21 1.56 2.61
CA PHE A 167 -18.37 2.42 1.77
C PHE A 167 -18.03 1.77 0.41
N PRO A 168 -19.03 1.41 -0.42
CA PRO A 168 -18.73 0.93 -1.76
C PRO A 168 -18.09 2.05 -2.58
N LEU A 169 -16.97 1.75 -3.25
CA LEU A 169 -16.17 2.72 -4.00
C LEU A 169 -16.99 3.62 -4.94
N PRO A 170 -17.96 3.11 -5.74
CA PRO A 170 -18.75 3.98 -6.59
C PRO A 170 -19.48 5.07 -5.80
N ARG A 171 -20.15 4.75 -4.70
CA ARG A 171 -20.85 5.74 -3.87
C ARG A 171 -19.93 6.76 -3.22
N VAL A 172 -18.72 6.31 -2.81
CA VAL A 172 -17.72 7.22 -2.23
C VAL A 172 -17.25 8.22 -3.28
N LEU A 173 -17.00 7.77 -4.52
CA LEU A 173 -16.61 8.65 -5.62
C LEU A 173 -17.73 9.61 -6.01
N ASP A 174 -18.96 9.12 -6.13
CA ASP A 174 -20.11 9.98 -6.41
C ASP A 174 -20.27 11.08 -5.34
N GLY A 175 -20.12 10.71 -4.07
CA GLY A 175 -20.15 11.66 -2.95
C GLY A 175 -19.02 12.67 -3.01
N LEU A 176 -17.78 12.23 -3.30
CA LEU A 176 -16.63 13.10 -3.46
C LEU A 176 -16.82 14.11 -4.60
N PHE A 177 -17.23 13.64 -5.77
CA PHE A 177 -17.43 14.50 -6.93
C PHE A 177 -18.58 15.49 -6.70
N SER A 178 -19.70 15.03 -6.14
CA SER A 178 -20.82 15.92 -5.79
C SER A 178 -20.40 16.99 -4.77
N LEU A 179 -19.56 16.65 -3.81
CA LEU A 179 -19.03 17.63 -2.85
C LEU A 179 -18.12 18.66 -3.55
N ALA A 180 -17.22 18.20 -4.42
CA ALA A 180 -16.34 19.08 -5.18
C ALA A 180 -17.12 20.01 -6.12
N GLU A 181 -18.14 19.50 -6.79
CA GLU A 181 -19.05 20.30 -7.64
C GLU A 181 -19.75 21.40 -6.85
N ARG A 182 -20.25 21.07 -5.65
CA ARG A 182 -20.93 22.05 -4.78
C ARG A 182 -19.98 23.12 -4.23
N LEU A 183 -18.74 22.75 -3.91
CA LEU A 183 -17.77 23.69 -3.30
C LEU A 183 -17.09 24.58 -4.33
N TYR A 184 -16.80 24.04 -5.52
CA TYR A 184 -15.96 24.73 -6.51
C TYR A 184 -16.71 25.08 -7.80
N GLY A 185 -17.95 24.66 -7.98
CA GLY A 185 -18.73 24.92 -9.21
C GLY A 185 -18.20 24.18 -10.45
N ILE A 186 -17.40 23.13 -10.24
CA ILE A 186 -16.82 22.28 -11.29
C ILE A 186 -17.77 21.14 -11.66
N ARG A 187 -17.51 20.47 -12.77
CA ARG A 187 -18.18 19.22 -13.17
C ARG A 187 -17.14 18.15 -13.44
N VAL A 188 -17.28 17.00 -12.80
CA VAL A 188 -16.41 15.85 -13.02
C VAL A 188 -17.13 14.83 -13.90
N LYS A 189 -16.50 14.44 -15.02
CA LYS A 189 -17.07 13.47 -15.96
C LYS A 189 -16.10 12.33 -16.19
N GLU A 190 -16.58 11.11 -16.12
CA GLU A 190 -15.82 9.93 -16.51
C GLU A 190 -15.82 9.78 -18.03
N ILE A 191 -14.65 9.55 -18.59
CA ILE A 191 -14.45 9.27 -20.01
C ILE A 191 -14.13 7.78 -20.16
N PRO A 192 -14.74 7.06 -21.12
CA PRO A 192 -14.42 5.66 -21.36
C PRO A 192 -12.92 5.44 -21.54
N THR A 193 -12.41 4.34 -20.98
CA THR A 193 -11.01 3.96 -21.07
C THR A 193 -10.86 2.68 -21.88
N ARG A 194 -9.72 2.50 -22.52
CA ARG A 194 -9.32 1.30 -23.26
C ARG A 194 -7.89 0.94 -22.91
N GLN A 195 -7.64 -0.33 -22.54
CA GLN A 195 -6.29 -0.79 -22.25
C GLN A 195 -5.42 -0.73 -23.52
N SER A 196 -4.26 -0.11 -23.41
CA SER A 196 -3.25 -0.11 -24.48
C SER A 196 -2.55 -1.47 -24.56
N LEU A 197 -2.45 -2.03 -25.76
CA LEU A 197 -1.73 -3.29 -26.00
C LEU A 197 -0.20 -3.12 -25.87
N SER A 198 0.30 -1.90 -26.05
CA SER A 198 1.73 -1.58 -25.92
C SER A 198 2.16 -1.25 -24.49
N GLY A 199 1.22 -1.16 -23.55
CA GLY A 199 1.48 -0.71 -22.17
C GLY A 199 1.83 0.78 -22.04
N ILE A 200 1.95 1.50 -23.16
CA ILE A 200 2.20 2.94 -23.21
C ILE A 200 0.94 3.62 -23.75
N PRO A 201 0.28 4.49 -23.01
CA PRO A 201 -0.89 5.22 -23.50
C PRO A 201 -0.52 6.12 -24.68
N ALA A 202 -1.24 5.96 -25.79
CA ALA A 202 -1.05 6.79 -26.99
C ALA A 202 -1.95 8.04 -27.05
N GLY A 203 -2.73 8.32 -25.98
CA GLY A 203 -3.65 9.45 -25.92
C GLY A 203 -5.09 9.11 -26.29
N GLU A 204 -5.90 10.12 -26.56
CA GLU A 204 -7.32 9.97 -26.92
C GLU A 204 -7.45 9.45 -28.36
N SER A 205 -8.06 8.28 -28.50
CA SER A 205 -8.40 7.69 -29.80
C SER A 205 -9.87 7.26 -29.82
N ALA A 206 -10.62 7.73 -30.82
CA ALA A 206 -12.02 7.31 -31.06
C ALA A 206 -12.95 7.44 -29.83
N GLY A 207 -12.79 8.50 -29.02
CA GLY A 207 -13.67 8.80 -27.87
C GLY A 207 -13.37 8.00 -26.60
N ALA A 208 -12.28 7.21 -26.58
CA ALA A 208 -11.79 6.52 -25.38
C ALA A 208 -10.32 6.88 -25.11
N VAL A 209 -9.97 7.01 -23.83
CA VAL A 209 -8.58 7.26 -23.40
C VAL A 209 -7.84 5.95 -23.22
N GLU A 210 -6.65 5.84 -23.79
CA GLU A 210 -5.81 4.67 -23.59
C GLU A 210 -5.19 4.69 -22.19
N VAL A 211 -5.26 3.52 -21.50
CA VAL A 211 -4.74 3.31 -20.15
C VAL A 211 -3.86 2.07 -20.08
N TRP A 212 -3.00 2.00 -19.08
CA TRP A 212 -2.04 0.90 -18.90
C TRP A 212 -2.61 -0.34 -18.21
N HIS A 213 -3.76 -0.19 -17.52
CA HIS A 213 -4.44 -1.29 -16.84
C HIS A 213 -5.96 -1.17 -17.02
N PRO A 214 -6.71 -2.27 -17.13
CA PRO A 214 -8.16 -2.25 -17.35
C PRO A 214 -8.96 -1.60 -16.20
N ASP A 215 -8.42 -1.58 -14.98
CA ASP A 215 -9.08 -0.97 -13.81
C ASP A 215 -8.84 0.53 -13.71
N VAL A 216 -7.93 1.10 -14.51
CA VAL A 216 -7.66 2.53 -14.53
C VAL A 216 -8.82 3.28 -15.17
N ARG A 217 -9.34 4.28 -14.46
CA ARG A 217 -10.42 5.17 -14.91
C ARG A 217 -9.86 6.55 -15.21
N PHE A 218 -10.48 7.26 -16.16
CA PHE A 218 -10.08 8.60 -16.54
C PHE A 218 -11.23 9.58 -16.38
N PHE A 219 -10.94 10.72 -15.77
CA PHE A 219 -11.92 11.76 -15.49
C PHE A 219 -11.47 13.10 -16.04
N THR A 220 -12.43 13.90 -16.44
CA THR A 220 -12.22 15.29 -16.85
C THR A 220 -12.93 16.21 -15.88
N ILE A 221 -12.37 17.40 -15.70
CA ILE A 221 -12.90 18.45 -14.86
C ILE A 221 -13.23 19.65 -15.78
N ASP A 222 -14.49 20.01 -15.84
CA ASP A 222 -14.97 21.17 -16.59
C ASP A 222 -15.48 22.25 -15.61
N ASP A 223 -15.43 23.51 -16.00
CA ASP A 223 -16.05 24.59 -15.24
C ASP A 223 -17.58 24.67 -15.45
N SER A 224 -18.23 25.69 -14.87
CA SER A 224 -19.67 25.93 -15.02
C SER A 224 -20.08 26.27 -16.47
N ASN A 225 -19.16 26.80 -17.29
CA ASN A 225 -19.37 27.13 -18.68
C ASN A 225 -19.17 25.95 -19.63
N GLY A 226 -18.55 24.88 -19.14
CA GLY A 226 -18.19 23.69 -19.89
C GLY A 226 -16.75 23.70 -20.43
N ASP A 227 -15.94 24.68 -20.04
CA ASP A 227 -14.55 24.76 -20.43
C ASP A 227 -13.71 23.78 -19.59
N ARG A 228 -12.78 23.05 -20.25
CA ARG A 228 -11.92 22.05 -19.63
C ARG A 228 -10.88 22.70 -18.73
N LEU A 229 -10.94 22.43 -17.42
CA LEU A 229 -9.95 22.86 -16.43
C LEU A 229 -8.79 21.86 -16.28
N GLY A 230 -9.07 20.57 -16.41
CA GLY A 230 -8.05 19.53 -16.24
C GLY A 230 -8.59 18.12 -16.39
N SER A 231 -7.73 17.16 -16.14
CA SER A 231 -8.08 15.73 -16.15
C SER A 231 -7.18 14.95 -15.19
N PHE A 232 -7.62 13.77 -14.78
CA PHE A 232 -6.84 12.87 -13.91
C PHE A 232 -7.20 11.42 -14.14
N TYR A 233 -6.25 10.55 -13.81
CA TYR A 233 -6.44 9.10 -13.76
C TYR A 233 -6.73 8.69 -12.32
N LEU A 234 -7.55 7.67 -12.17
CA LEU A 234 -7.79 6.95 -10.92
C LEU A 234 -7.29 5.51 -11.13
N ASP A 235 -6.25 5.13 -10.35
CA ASP A 235 -5.58 3.84 -10.39
C ASP A 235 -5.74 3.11 -9.03
#